data_193a52e6b885ba4402b106615eb1a31e
#
_entry.id   193a52e6b885ba4402b106615eb1a31e
#
_cell.length_a   1.000
_cell.length_b   1.000
_cell.length_c   1.000
_cell.angle_alpha   90.00
_cell.angle_beta   90.00
_cell.angle_gamma   90.00
#
_symmetry.space_group_name_H-M   'P 1'
#
loop_
_entity.id
_entity.type
_entity.pdbx_description
1 polymer ?
#
loop_
_entity_poly.entity_id
_entity_poly.type
_entity_poly.pdbx_seq_one_letter_code
_entity_poly.pdbx_strand_id
1 'polypeptide(L)'
;MVVEHLIAVEYLRVKVAPEEVDHFVQADRDIWTPFLSEQPGFLSKQVLCSMKTPGEVVILTQWRSREEWKSISAESLAATDKKFVAAMGRVVPFTETGEYTIAM
;
A
#
# COMPACT_ATOMS: atom_id res chain seq x y z
N MET A 1 -14.24 -18.43 17.84
CA MET A 1 -13.37 -18.05 16.71
C MET A 1 -12.32 -17.08 17.19
N VAL A 2 -11.12 -17.27 16.70
CA VAL A 2 -9.98 -16.45 17.11
C VAL A 2 -9.64 -15.48 15.99
N VAL A 3 -10.00 -14.20 16.20
CA VAL A 3 -9.90 -13.16 15.17
C VAL A 3 -8.46 -12.83 14.82
N GLU A 4 -7.54 -12.93 15.78
CA GLU A 4 -6.13 -12.61 15.58
C GLU A 4 -5.41 -13.52 14.59
N HIS A 5 -6.01 -14.66 14.23
CA HIS A 5 -5.44 -15.55 13.22
C HIS A 5 -5.84 -15.20 11.79
N LEU A 6 -6.70 -14.19 11.63
CA LEU A 6 -7.15 -13.79 10.30
C LEU A 6 -6.12 -12.89 9.64
N ILE A 7 -5.80 -13.20 8.39
CA ILE A 7 -4.95 -12.35 7.58
C ILE A 7 -5.65 -11.03 7.32
N ALA A 8 -4.95 -9.94 7.60
CA ALA A 8 -5.47 -8.59 7.34
C ALA A 8 -5.02 -8.13 5.95
N VAL A 9 -5.92 -7.49 5.23
CA VAL A 9 -5.63 -6.93 3.91
C VAL A 9 -5.85 -5.43 3.96
N GLU A 10 -4.78 -4.70 3.65
CA GLU A 10 -4.84 -3.25 3.49
C GLU A 10 -5.16 -2.95 2.04
N TYR A 11 -6.21 -2.17 1.82
CA TYR A 11 -6.64 -1.74 0.49
C TYR A 11 -6.44 -0.24 0.35
N LEU A 12 -5.70 0.16 -0.68
CA LEU A 12 -5.48 1.58 -0.99
C LEU A 12 -5.76 1.79 -2.47
N ARG A 13 -6.45 2.89 -2.80
CA ARG A 13 -6.67 3.27 -4.20
C ARG A 13 -6.20 4.70 -4.41
N VAL A 14 -5.54 4.92 -5.55
CA VAL A 14 -5.12 6.24 -5.98
C VAL A 14 -5.57 6.46 -7.42
N LYS A 15 -5.58 7.72 -7.83
CA LYS A 15 -5.84 8.09 -9.22
C LYS A 15 -4.74 9.06 -9.65
N VAL A 16 -4.02 8.69 -10.69
CA VAL A 16 -2.99 9.53 -11.30
C VAL A 16 -3.32 9.70 -12.78
N ALA A 17 -2.64 10.60 -13.46
CA ALA A 17 -2.80 10.69 -14.91
C ALA A 17 -2.35 9.35 -15.52
N PRO A 18 -3.02 8.86 -16.58
CA PRO A 18 -2.63 7.59 -17.20
C PRO A 18 -1.14 7.49 -17.53
N GLU A 19 -0.54 8.57 -18.00
CA GLU A 19 0.88 8.61 -18.34
C GLU A 19 1.80 8.62 -17.10
N GLU A 20 1.25 8.83 -15.90
CA GLU A 20 2.01 8.78 -14.65
C GLU A 20 2.02 7.39 -14.01
N VAL A 21 1.22 6.45 -14.50
CA VAL A 21 1.08 5.14 -13.86
C VAL A 21 2.42 4.44 -13.70
N ASP A 22 3.21 4.39 -14.76
CA ASP A 22 4.51 3.70 -14.70
C ASP A 22 5.44 4.35 -13.69
N HIS A 23 5.45 5.67 -13.61
CA HIS A 23 6.26 6.40 -12.64
C HIS A 23 5.80 6.11 -11.22
N PHE A 24 4.48 6.10 -10.99
CA PHE A 24 3.91 5.77 -9.69
C PHE A 24 4.30 4.36 -9.26
N VAL A 25 4.11 3.39 -10.15
CA VAL A 25 4.41 1.98 -9.85
C VAL A 25 5.90 1.81 -9.55
N GLN A 26 6.76 2.48 -10.30
CA GLN A 26 8.21 2.40 -10.09
C GLN A 26 8.60 3.02 -8.75
N ALA A 27 8.08 4.18 -8.42
CA ALA A 27 8.36 4.84 -7.14
C ALA A 27 7.88 3.99 -5.96
N ASP A 28 6.70 3.39 -6.08
CA ASP A 28 6.16 2.50 -5.05
C ASP A 28 7.04 1.28 -4.87
N ARG A 29 7.50 0.68 -5.96
CA ARG A 29 8.39 -0.49 -5.93
C ARG A 29 9.71 -0.16 -5.24
N ASP A 30 10.25 1.02 -5.49
CA ASP A 30 11.59 1.39 -5.01
C ASP A 30 11.57 1.93 -3.57
N ILE A 31 10.45 2.46 -3.11
CA ILE A 31 10.37 3.16 -1.82
C ILE A 31 9.49 2.43 -0.82
N TRP A 32 8.21 2.23 -1.15
CA TRP A 32 7.27 1.62 -0.21
C TRP A 32 7.47 0.12 -0.06
N THR A 33 7.67 -0.59 -1.16
CA THR A 33 7.76 -2.05 -1.12
C THR A 33 8.94 -2.54 -0.26
N PRO A 34 10.16 -2.01 -0.41
CA PRO A 34 11.26 -2.44 0.45
C PRO A 34 11.00 -2.15 1.92
N PHE A 35 10.45 -0.98 2.23
CA PHE A 35 10.14 -0.61 3.61
C PHE A 35 9.11 -1.55 4.22
N LEU A 36 8.01 -1.78 3.53
CA LEU A 36 6.92 -2.61 4.05
C LEU A 36 7.35 -4.08 4.18
N SER A 37 8.13 -4.57 3.24
CA SER A 37 8.56 -5.97 3.25
C SER A 37 9.45 -6.32 4.44
N GLU A 38 10.04 -5.34 5.10
CA GLU A 38 10.87 -5.54 6.28
C GLU A 38 10.09 -5.49 7.58
N GLN A 39 8.81 -5.11 7.52
CA GLN A 39 8.01 -4.97 8.73
C GLN A 39 7.51 -6.32 9.24
N PRO A 40 7.41 -6.46 10.58
CA PRO A 40 6.84 -7.69 11.16
C PRO A 40 5.42 -7.93 10.63
N GLY A 41 5.15 -9.18 10.27
CA GLY A 41 3.82 -9.57 9.81
C GLY A 41 3.56 -9.35 8.33
N PHE A 42 4.46 -8.72 7.60
CA PHE A 42 4.30 -8.55 6.15
C PHE A 42 4.24 -9.92 5.46
N LEU A 43 3.23 -10.12 4.62
CA LEU A 43 3.08 -11.35 3.85
C LEU A 43 3.27 -11.15 2.36
N SER A 44 2.57 -10.18 1.78
CA SER A 44 2.62 -9.94 0.34
C SER A 44 2.10 -8.57 -0.01
N LYS A 45 2.43 -8.12 -1.20
CA LYS A 45 1.93 -6.86 -1.73
C LYS A 45 1.70 -6.99 -3.22
N GLN A 46 0.58 -6.45 -3.69
CA GLN A 46 0.25 -6.41 -5.12
C GLN A 46 -0.15 -4.99 -5.50
N VAL A 47 0.28 -4.58 -6.67
CA VAL A 47 -0.10 -3.29 -7.26
C VAL A 47 -0.89 -3.63 -8.51
N LEU A 48 -2.15 -3.18 -8.54
CA LEU A 48 -3.10 -3.51 -9.61
C LEU A 48 -3.43 -2.25 -10.38
N CYS A 49 -3.29 -2.30 -11.70
CA CYS A 49 -3.69 -1.20 -12.55
C CYS A 49 -5.04 -1.53 -13.17
N SER A 50 -6.00 -0.60 -13.07
CA SER A 50 -7.34 -0.83 -13.58
C SER A 50 -7.33 -1.01 -15.09
N MET A 51 -8.03 -2.02 -15.56
CA MET A 51 -8.23 -2.23 -16.99
C MET A 51 -9.41 -1.43 -17.54
N LYS A 52 -10.26 -0.90 -16.63
CA LYS A 52 -11.46 -0.13 -17.02
C LYS A 52 -11.24 1.37 -16.90
N THR A 53 -10.50 1.79 -15.88
CA THR A 53 -10.34 3.22 -15.57
C THR A 53 -8.85 3.57 -15.63
N PRO A 54 -8.37 4.09 -16.78
CA PRO A 54 -6.95 4.46 -16.90
C PRO A 54 -6.54 5.45 -15.81
N GLY A 55 -5.39 5.19 -15.19
CA GLY A 55 -4.88 6.03 -14.10
C GLY A 55 -5.28 5.58 -12.71
N GLU A 56 -6.22 4.64 -12.58
CA GLU A 56 -6.60 4.10 -11.29
C GLU A 56 -5.66 2.96 -10.92
N VAL A 57 -5.09 3.04 -9.72
CA VAL A 57 -4.16 2.02 -9.20
C VAL A 57 -4.62 1.61 -7.82
N VAL A 58 -4.68 0.30 -7.60
CA VAL A 58 -5.04 -0.29 -6.30
C VAL A 58 -3.83 -1.01 -5.75
N ILE A 59 -3.58 -0.80 -4.46
CA ILE A 59 -2.48 -1.47 -3.76
C ILE A 59 -3.10 -2.36 -2.69
N LEU A 60 -2.78 -3.65 -2.72
CA LEU A 60 -3.22 -4.61 -1.72
C LEU A 60 -2.00 -5.13 -0.98
N THR A 61 -1.99 -4.96 0.33
CA THR A 61 -0.93 -5.50 1.17
C THR A 61 -1.54 -6.45 2.17
N GLN A 62 -1.00 -7.66 2.25
CA GLN A 62 -1.46 -8.66 3.20
C GLN A 62 -0.53 -8.72 4.40
N TRP A 63 -1.13 -8.76 5.58
CA TRP A 63 -0.44 -8.81 6.87
C TRP A 63 -0.90 -10.03 7.66
N ARG A 64 0.02 -10.67 8.37
CA ARG A 64 -0.30 -11.83 9.19
C ARG A 64 -1.38 -11.50 10.22
N SER A 65 -1.38 -10.26 10.73
CA SER A 65 -2.42 -9.79 11.63
C SER A 65 -2.58 -8.27 11.50
N ARG A 66 -3.74 -7.76 11.85
CA ARG A 66 -3.98 -6.32 11.90
C ARG A 66 -3.10 -5.66 12.95
N GLU A 67 -2.88 -6.34 14.05
CA GLU A 67 -2.04 -5.82 15.14
C GLU A 67 -0.61 -5.54 14.65
N GLU A 68 -0.01 -6.47 13.93
CA GLU A 68 1.33 -6.28 13.38
C GLU A 68 1.35 -5.16 12.34
N TRP A 69 0.36 -5.12 11.47
CA TRP A 69 0.24 -4.02 10.50
C TRP A 69 0.20 -2.67 11.20
N LYS A 70 -0.63 -2.54 12.24
CA LYS A 70 -0.80 -1.28 12.94
C LYS A 70 0.35 -0.95 13.90
N SER A 71 1.30 -1.86 14.05
CA SER A 71 2.47 -1.63 14.90
C SER A 71 3.59 -0.84 14.23
N ILE A 72 3.48 -0.58 12.92
CA ILE A 72 4.49 0.20 12.21
C ILE A 72 4.51 1.62 12.79
N SER A 73 5.70 2.12 13.13
CA SER A 73 5.79 3.42 13.78
C SER A 73 5.36 4.55 12.84
N ALA A 74 4.65 5.52 13.40
CA ALA A 74 4.21 6.70 12.64
C ALA A 74 5.41 7.48 12.09
N GLU A 75 6.52 7.50 12.83
CA GLU A 75 7.74 8.18 12.41
C GLU A 75 8.33 7.52 11.16
N SER A 76 8.40 6.19 11.15
CA SER A 76 8.93 5.46 9.99
C SER A 76 8.03 5.60 8.77
N LEU A 77 6.72 5.57 8.98
CA LEU A 77 5.76 5.80 7.90
C LEU A 77 5.93 7.20 7.30
N ALA A 78 6.04 8.22 8.15
CA ALA A 78 6.21 9.59 7.69
C ALA A 78 7.52 9.78 6.94
N ALA A 79 8.61 9.16 7.41
CA ALA A 79 9.90 9.26 6.74
C ALA A 79 9.87 8.60 5.35
N THR A 80 9.19 7.47 5.23
CA THR A 80 9.05 6.77 3.96
C THR A 80 8.16 7.56 3.00
N ASP A 81 7.05 8.11 3.51
CA ASP A 81 6.15 8.92 2.71
C ASP A 81 6.85 10.17 2.17
N LYS A 82 7.71 10.79 2.97
CA LYS A 82 8.48 11.94 2.52
C LYS A 82 9.33 11.62 1.30
N LYS A 83 9.96 10.45 1.30
CA LYS A 83 10.76 10.00 0.15
C LYS A 83 9.87 9.78 -1.07
N PHE A 84 8.69 9.20 -0.85
CA PHE A 84 7.76 8.93 -1.93
C PHE A 84 7.23 10.23 -2.54
N VAL A 85 6.86 11.19 -1.72
CA VAL A 85 6.39 12.51 -2.18
C VAL A 85 7.50 13.19 -3.02
N ALA A 86 8.76 13.11 -2.55
CA ALA A 86 9.87 13.67 -3.29
C ALA A 86 10.04 13.00 -4.67
N ALA A 87 9.89 11.68 -4.73
CA ALA A 87 10.00 10.94 -5.97
C ALA A 87 8.86 11.26 -6.95
N MET A 88 7.66 11.45 -6.43
CA MET A 88 6.49 11.78 -7.26
C MET A 88 6.45 13.27 -7.64
N GLY A 89 7.12 14.12 -6.87
CA GLY A 89 7.05 15.57 -7.04
C GLY A 89 5.79 16.21 -6.48
N ARG A 90 4.94 15.42 -5.82
CA ARG A 90 3.70 15.91 -5.22
C ARG A 90 3.12 14.84 -4.30
N VAL A 91 2.17 15.25 -3.47
CA VAL A 91 1.36 14.30 -2.69
C VAL A 91 0.34 13.65 -3.61
N VAL A 92 0.26 12.31 -3.57
CA VAL A 92 -0.76 11.56 -4.30
C VAL A 92 -1.77 11.05 -3.26
N PRO A 93 -2.95 11.67 -3.17
CA PRO A 93 -3.91 11.28 -2.14
C PRO A 93 -4.58 9.95 -2.47
N PHE A 94 -4.96 9.21 -1.42
CA PHE A 94 -5.79 8.04 -1.60
C PHE A 94 -7.22 8.47 -1.93
N THR A 95 -7.80 7.85 -2.94
CA THR A 95 -9.21 8.08 -3.29
C THR A 95 -10.13 7.17 -2.49
N GLU A 96 -9.59 6.04 -2.00
CA GLU A 96 -10.32 5.12 -1.15
C GLU A 96 -9.33 4.31 -0.34
N THR A 97 -9.70 3.98 0.90
CA THR A 97 -8.92 3.07 1.74
C THR A 97 -9.86 2.05 2.37
N GLY A 98 -9.34 0.89 2.70
CA GLY A 98 -10.14 -0.14 3.34
C GLY A 98 -9.27 -1.11 4.12
N GLU A 99 -9.91 -1.79 5.05
CA GLU A 99 -9.31 -2.84 5.86
C GLU A 99 -10.21 -4.05 5.74
N TYR A 100 -9.63 -5.15 5.28
CA TYR A 100 -10.38 -6.38 5.05
C TYR A 100 -9.68 -7.55 5.69
N THR A 101 -10.39 -8.66 5.80
CA THR A 101 -9.79 -9.94 6.13
C THR A 101 -10.17 -10.94 5.04
N ILE A 102 -9.32 -11.94 4.85
CA ILE A 102 -9.61 -12.99 3.88
C ILE A 102 -10.58 -13.97 4.56
N ALA A 103 -11.77 -14.09 4.00
CA ALA A 103 -12.78 -15.00 4.52
C ALA A 103 -12.63 -16.42 3.93
N MET A 104 -12.03 -16.51 2.73
CA MET A 104 -12.01 -17.78 2.04
C MET A 104 -10.89 -17.81 0.99
#